data_a9e843fff1a0fe3a672eca2b05d3c529
#
_entry.id   a9e843fff1a0fe3a672eca2b05d3c529
#
_cell.length_a   1.000
_cell.length_b   1.000
_cell.length_c   1.000
_cell.angle_alpha   90.00
_cell.angle_beta   90.00
_cell.angle_gamma   90.00
#
_symmetry.space_group_name_H-M   'P 1'
#
loop_
_entity.id
_entity.type
_entity.pdbx_description
1 polymer ?
#
loop_
_entity_poly.entity_id
_entity_poly.type
_entity_poly.pdbx_seq_one_letter_code
_entity_poly.pdbx_strand_id
1 'polypeptide(L)'
;MAAEAARAAADASLDGWAPLVADASGCATIGDVMEDGRATAILRWYASHARDLPWRRPDAGPWAILVSEIMLQQTPVSRVLPAYEAWLARWPTPSALAAASPADAVRQWGRLGYPRRAIRLHAAARAITEEHGGRVPDSMSALLALPGVGSYTAAAVASFAFGQRHAVLDTNVRRVLARLMRGHPRAPASPTVMEVRLAESLLPAVPGLAPRWSVAVMELGALVCTADRPRCPDCPVVSACAWHRAGRPADDPALGRRRGQGYEGTDRQCRGRLLAVLRDSGGPVPAARLGAAWPDEDQRARSLASLVADGLAESLPGGRYALPR
;
A
#
# COMPACT_ATOMS: atom_id res chain seq x y z
N MET A 1 9.86 -35.85 -5.27
CA MET A 1 8.74 -35.81 -4.30
C MET A 1 8.50 -34.40 -3.71
N ALA A 2 9.48 -33.75 -3.06
CA ALA A 2 9.26 -32.40 -2.51
C ALA A 2 9.07 -31.29 -3.59
N ALA A 3 9.75 -31.40 -4.73
CA ALA A 3 9.62 -30.45 -5.85
C ALA A 3 8.33 -30.62 -6.66
N GLU A 4 7.78 -31.85 -6.70
CA GLU A 4 6.48 -32.10 -7.33
C GLU A 4 5.31 -31.67 -6.45
N ALA A 5 5.43 -31.81 -5.13
CA ALA A 5 4.45 -31.28 -4.19
C ALA A 5 4.40 -29.73 -4.20
N ALA A 6 5.55 -29.09 -4.38
CA ALA A 6 5.62 -27.61 -4.53
C ALA A 6 5.03 -27.15 -5.87
N ARG A 7 5.17 -27.91 -6.95
CA ARG A 7 4.53 -27.62 -8.24
C ARG A 7 3.02 -27.84 -8.19
N ALA A 8 2.55 -28.93 -7.57
CA ALA A 8 1.12 -29.21 -7.39
C ALA A 8 0.43 -28.16 -6.48
N ALA A 9 1.12 -27.66 -5.44
CA ALA A 9 0.62 -26.56 -4.60
C ALA A 9 0.58 -25.23 -5.35
N ALA A 10 1.52 -24.99 -6.28
CA ALA A 10 1.50 -23.82 -7.15
C ALA A 10 0.36 -23.86 -8.18
N ASP A 11 0.05 -25.04 -8.73
CA ASP A 11 -1.09 -25.24 -9.64
C ASP A 11 -2.44 -25.11 -8.91
N ALA A 12 -2.57 -25.64 -7.70
CA ALA A 12 -3.81 -25.52 -6.90
C ALA A 12 -4.10 -24.09 -6.45
N SER A 13 -3.07 -23.23 -6.27
CA SER A 13 -3.25 -21.82 -5.96
C SER A 13 -3.67 -20.96 -7.17
N LEU A 14 -3.56 -21.53 -8.38
CA LEU A 14 -3.97 -20.88 -9.63
C LEU A 14 -5.45 -21.12 -9.97
N ASP A 15 -6.07 -22.18 -9.42
CA ASP A 15 -7.44 -22.58 -9.78
C ASP A 15 -8.53 -21.60 -9.31
N GLY A 16 -8.30 -20.81 -8.27
CA GLY A 16 -9.21 -19.73 -7.85
C GLY A 16 -9.17 -18.49 -8.76
N TRP A 17 -8.16 -18.40 -9.63
CA TRP A 17 -7.92 -17.30 -10.58
C TRP A 17 -7.77 -17.82 -12.03
N ALA A 18 -8.05 -19.06 -12.27
CA ALA A 18 -7.74 -19.81 -13.49
C ALA A 18 -8.79 -19.93 -14.60
N PRO A 19 -9.86 -19.12 -14.74
CA PRO A 19 -10.73 -19.33 -15.90
C PRO A 19 -10.35 -18.56 -17.17
N LEU A 20 -9.18 -17.90 -17.25
CA LEU A 20 -8.82 -17.10 -18.42
C LEU A 20 -7.55 -17.56 -19.18
N VAL A 21 -7.03 -18.74 -18.95
CA VAL A 21 -5.81 -19.24 -19.62
C VAL A 21 -6.04 -20.49 -20.46
N ALA A 22 -7.18 -21.14 -20.35
CA ALA A 22 -7.48 -22.31 -21.18
C ALA A 22 -8.95 -22.31 -21.52
N ASP A 23 -9.29 -22.13 -22.76
CA ASP A 23 -10.26 -23.04 -23.30
C ASP A 23 -10.30 -23.01 -24.84
N ALA A 24 -10.66 -24.19 -25.37
CA ALA A 24 -10.83 -24.49 -26.78
C ALA A 24 -12.22 -24.11 -27.31
N SER A 25 -12.96 -23.22 -26.63
CA SER A 25 -14.36 -22.91 -26.90
C SER A 25 -14.64 -21.44 -27.24
N GLY A 26 -13.70 -20.75 -27.91
CA GLY A 26 -14.01 -19.45 -28.56
C GLY A 26 -14.02 -18.23 -27.65
N CYS A 27 -13.48 -18.32 -26.44
CA CYS A 27 -13.21 -17.16 -25.59
C CYS A 27 -11.90 -16.50 -26.05
N ALA A 28 -11.90 -15.16 -26.25
CA ALA A 28 -10.73 -14.40 -26.68
C ALA A 28 -9.51 -14.73 -25.79
N THR A 29 -8.42 -15.16 -26.40
CA THR A 29 -7.17 -15.44 -25.68
C THR A 29 -6.54 -14.13 -25.19
N ILE A 30 -5.65 -14.20 -24.19
CA ILE A 30 -4.87 -13.02 -23.75
C ILE A 30 -4.16 -12.35 -24.93
N GLY A 31 -3.86 -13.09 -26.01
CA GLY A 31 -3.26 -12.61 -27.24
C GLY A 31 -4.20 -11.78 -28.11
N ASP A 32 -5.49 -12.13 -28.15
CA ASP A 32 -6.50 -11.48 -29.02
C ASP A 32 -7.00 -10.14 -28.44
N VAL A 33 -6.78 -9.93 -27.14
CA VAL A 33 -7.34 -8.79 -26.41
C VAL A 33 -6.36 -7.64 -26.26
N MET A 34 -5.09 -7.87 -26.56
CA MET A 34 -4.03 -6.88 -26.40
C MET A 34 -3.21 -6.79 -27.70
N GLU A 35 -3.49 -5.79 -28.52
CA GLU A 35 -2.64 -5.39 -29.67
C GLU A 35 -1.19 -5.11 -29.24
N ASP A 36 -0.95 -4.98 -27.93
CA ASP A 36 0.34 -4.72 -27.32
C ASP A 36 0.89 -5.97 -26.60
N GLY A 37 1.78 -6.69 -27.26
CA GLY A 37 2.48 -7.85 -26.69
C GLY A 37 3.19 -7.61 -25.35
N ARG A 38 3.39 -6.33 -24.95
CA ARG A 38 4.00 -5.93 -23.65
C ARG A 38 3.15 -6.35 -22.46
N ALA A 39 1.85 -6.18 -22.55
CA ALA A 39 0.98 -6.53 -21.44
C ALA A 39 0.92 -8.05 -21.25
N THR A 40 0.84 -8.81 -22.33
CA THR A 40 0.94 -10.27 -22.29
C THR A 40 2.25 -10.74 -21.69
N ALA A 41 3.37 -10.13 -22.05
CA ALA A 41 4.70 -10.47 -21.51
C ALA A 41 4.78 -10.21 -20.00
N ILE A 42 4.26 -9.07 -19.51
CA ILE A 42 4.24 -8.72 -18.09
C ILE A 42 3.34 -9.68 -17.30
N LEU A 43 2.15 -10.03 -17.82
CA LEU A 43 1.23 -10.95 -17.16
C LEU A 43 1.80 -12.38 -17.07
N ARG A 44 2.45 -12.88 -18.12
CA ARG A 44 3.13 -14.18 -18.10
C ARG A 44 4.28 -14.19 -17.10
N TRP A 45 5.09 -13.15 -17.10
CA TRP A 45 6.15 -13.00 -16.11
C TRP A 45 5.60 -13.00 -14.68
N TYR A 46 4.52 -12.26 -14.43
CA TYR A 46 3.88 -12.19 -13.12
C TYR A 46 3.38 -13.57 -12.66
N ALA A 47 2.82 -14.37 -13.55
CA ALA A 47 2.32 -15.71 -13.21
C ALA A 47 3.40 -16.63 -12.60
N SER A 48 4.68 -16.44 -12.96
CA SER A 48 5.79 -17.25 -12.48
C SER A 48 6.68 -16.58 -11.41
N HIS A 49 6.49 -15.27 -11.14
CA HIS A 49 7.36 -14.50 -10.26
C HIS A 49 6.60 -13.75 -9.15
N ALA A 50 5.27 -13.90 -9.07
CA ALA A 50 4.46 -13.26 -8.06
C ALA A 50 4.89 -13.67 -6.65
N ARG A 51 5.08 -12.70 -5.76
CA ARG A 51 5.27 -12.99 -4.34
C ARG A 51 3.95 -13.47 -3.73
N ASP A 52 4.01 -14.49 -2.89
CA ASP A 52 2.87 -14.88 -2.05
C ASP A 52 2.68 -13.83 -0.94
N LEU A 53 1.69 -12.97 -1.12
CA LEU A 53 1.34 -11.93 -0.16
C LEU A 53 -0.11 -12.17 0.29
N PRO A 54 -0.41 -12.22 1.61
CA PRO A 54 -1.72 -12.64 2.11
C PRO A 54 -2.88 -11.79 1.59
N TRP A 55 -2.65 -10.50 1.31
CA TRP A 55 -3.67 -9.62 0.71
C TRP A 55 -3.88 -9.79 -0.80
N ARG A 56 -3.15 -10.72 -1.43
CA ARG A 56 -3.31 -11.09 -2.85
C ARG A 56 -3.94 -12.45 -3.03
N ARG A 57 -4.18 -13.17 -1.95
CA ARG A 57 -4.80 -14.49 -2.00
C ARG A 57 -6.28 -14.38 -2.37
N PRO A 58 -6.86 -15.39 -3.03
CA PRO A 58 -8.27 -15.37 -3.47
C PRO A 58 -9.28 -15.18 -2.33
N ASP A 59 -8.93 -15.63 -1.13
CA ASP A 59 -9.73 -15.51 0.10
C ASP A 59 -9.56 -14.17 0.83
N ALA A 60 -8.67 -13.30 0.35
CA ALA A 60 -8.51 -11.96 0.92
C ALA A 60 -9.73 -11.09 0.62
N GLY A 61 -10.60 -10.96 1.60
CA GLY A 61 -11.79 -10.11 1.49
C GLY A 61 -11.47 -8.60 1.40
N PRO A 62 -12.47 -7.77 1.05
CA PRO A 62 -12.29 -6.32 0.86
C PRO A 62 -11.72 -5.59 2.07
N TRP A 63 -12.05 -6.03 3.29
CA TRP A 63 -11.48 -5.47 4.52
C TRP A 63 -9.98 -5.71 4.61
N ALA A 64 -9.55 -6.93 4.36
CA ALA A 64 -8.15 -7.31 4.39
C ALA A 64 -7.32 -6.53 3.35
N ILE A 65 -7.86 -6.32 2.17
CA ILE A 65 -7.26 -5.51 1.10
C ILE A 65 -7.17 -4.03 1.53
N LEU A 66 -8.23 -3.45 2.07
CA LEU A 66 -8.21 -2.06 2.57
C LEU A 66 -7.15 -1.87 3.67
N VAL A 67 -7.06 -2.79 4.63
CA VAL A 67 -6.03 -2.77 5.69
C VAL A 67 -4.64 -2.78 5.08
N SER A 68 -4.37 -3.69 4.13
CA SER A 68 -3.06 -3.78 3.48
C SER A 68 -2.69 -2.48 2.75
N GLU A 69 -3.62 -1.90 1.99
CA GLU A 69 -3.38 -0.67 1.23
C GLU A 69 -3.07 0.53 2.13
N ILE A 70 -3.75 0.63 3.29
CA ILE A 70 -3.44 1.67 4.27
C ILE A 70 -2.09 1.40 4.96
N MET A 71 -1.76 0.15 5.27
CA MET A 71 -0.48 -0.20 5.90
C MET A 71 0.71 -0.03 4.97
N LEU A 72 0.54 -0.28 3.68
CA LEU A 72 1.59 -0.17 2.66
C LEU A 72 1.92 1.27 2.27
N GLN A 73 1.11 2.26 2.64
CA GLN A 73 1.42 3.67 2.39
C GLN A 73 2.81 4.01 2.99
N GLN A 74 3.81 4.24 2.14
CA GLN A 74 5.18 4.60 2.53
C GLN A 74 5.86 3.61 3.51
N THR A 75 5.43 2.37 3.55
CA THR A 75 5.99 1.34 4.44
C THR A 75 6.35 0.09 3.61
N PRO A 76 7.58 -0.44 3.73
CA PRO A 76 7.99 -1.63 3.00
C PRO A 76 7.18 -2.87 3.40
N VAL A 77 6.94 -3.76 2.43
CA VAL A 77 6.20 -5.03 2.61
C VAL A 77 6.74 -5.85 3.80
N SER A 78 8.06 -5.97 3.94
CA SER A 78 8.68 -6.74 5.03
C SER A 78 8.32 -6.26 6.44
N ARG A 79 8.00 -4.96 6.59
CA ARG A 79 7.53 -4.39 7.86
C ARG A 79 6.01 -4.49 8.03
N VAL A 80 5.28 -4.46 6.90
CA VAL A 80 3.81 -4.54 6.91
C VAL A 80 3.35 -5.95 7.21
N LEU A 81 3.96 -6.97 6.61
CA LEU A 81 3.49 -8.35 6.69
C LEU A 81 3.17 -8.83 8.12
N PRO A 82 4.11 -8.79 9.08
CA PRO A 82 3.81 -9.25 10.45
C PRO A 82 2.78 -8.37 11.16
N ALA A 83 2.74 -7.07 10.88
CA ALA A 83 1.76 -6.16 11.48
C ALA A 83 0.34 -6.39 10.92
N TYR A 84 0.23 -6.69 9.65
CA TYR A 84 -1.01 -7.01 8.96
C TYR A 84 -1.64 -8.31 9.48
N GLU A 85 -0.84 -9.36 9.59
CA GLU A 85 -1.29 -10.65 10.14
C GLU A 85 -1.80 -10.50 11.58
N ALA A 86 -1.03 -9.82 12.44
CA ALA A 86 -1.44 -9.54 13.81
C ALA A 86 -2.68 -8.64 13.91
N TRP A 87 -2.85 -7.71 12.96
CA TRP A 87 -4.02 -6.83 12.89
C TRP A 87 -5.29 -7.60 12.53
N LEU A 88 -5.25 -8.41 11.48
CA LEU A 88 -6.42 -9.18 11.03
C LEU A 88 -6.77 -10.32 11.96
N ALA A 89 -5.77 -10.93 12.64
CA ALA A 89 -6.04 -11.89 13.71
C ALA A 89 -6.84 -11.26 14.86
N ARG A 90 -6.56 -9.99 15.19
CA ARG A 90 -7.26 -9.27 16.25
C ARG A 90 -8.60 -8.68 15.78
N TRP A 91 -8.64 -8.14 14.58
CA TRP A 91 -9.82 -7.47 14.01
C TRP A 91 -10.12 -7.95 12.59
N PRO A 92 -10.74 -9.12 12.46
CA PRO A 92 -11.01 -9.75 11.16
C PRO A 92 -12.07 -9.01 10.33
N THR A 93 -12.82 -8.09 10.95
CA THR A 93 -13.89 -7.32 10.30
C THR A 93 -13.79 -5.83 10.66
N PRO A 94 -14.38 -4.93 9.85
CA PRO A 94 -14.52 -3.52 10.21
C PRO A 94 -15.19 -3.32 11.57
N SER A 95 -16.28 -4.05 11.82
CA SER A 95 -17.05 -3.92 13.07
C SER A 95 -16.25 -4.35 14.30
N ALA A 96 -15.35 -5.34 14.18
CA ALA A 96 -14.46 -5.73 15.26
C ALA A 96 -13.48 -4.61 15.62
N LEU A 97 -12.93 -3.88 14.63
CA LEU A 97 -12.07 -2.73 14.88
C LEU A 97 -12.88 -1.52 15.38
N ALA A 98 -14.08 -1.28 14.84
CA ALA A 98 -14.95 -0.19 15.26
C ALA A 98 -15.37 -0.29 16.73
N ALA A 99 -15.51 -1.51 17.25
CA ALA A 99 -15.82 -1.76 18.66
C ALA A 99 -14.61 -1.61 19.60
N ALA A 100 -13.38 -1.56 19.07
CA ALA A 100 -12.18 -1.34 19.86
C ALA A 100 -11.95 0.16 20.11
N SER A 101 -11.16 0.49 21.13
CA SER A 101 -10.77 1.89 21.34
C SER A 101 -9.74 2.37 20.29
N PRO A 102 -9.71 3.68 19.94
CA PRO A 102 -8.62 4.24 19.16
C PRO A 102 -7.24 3.97 19.76
N ALA A 103 -7.14 3.95 21.10
CA ALA A 103 -5.92 3.58 21.83
C ALA A 103 -5.44 2.17 21.46
N ASP A 104 -6.35 1.21 21.35
CA ASP A 104 -6.00 -0.16 20.96
C ASP A 104 -5.46 -0.23 19.54
N ALA A 105 -6.06 0.51 18.63
CA ALA A 105 -5.57 0.65 17.25
C ALA A 105 -4.15 1.22 17.22
N VAL A 106 -3.86 2.28 18.00
CA VAL A 106 -2.51 2.88 18.11
C VAL A 106 -1.52 1.92 18.76
N ARG A 107 -1.92 1.17 19.78
CA ARG A 107 -1.06 0.14 20.42
C ARG A 107 -0.70 -0.96 19.42
N GLN A 108 -1.69 -1.52 18.75
CA GLN A 108 -1.49 -2.60 17.77
C GLN A 108 -0.69 -2.15 16.55
N TRP A 109 -0.80 -0.87 16.14
CA TRP A 109 0.00 -0.31 15.06
C TRP A 109 1.51 -0.31 15.36
N GLY A 110 1.87 -0.25 16.61
CA GLY A 110 3.23 -0.39 17.10
C GLY A 110 4.21 0.56 16.41
N ARG A 111 5.28 -0.02 15.88
CA ARG A 111 6.38 0.72 15.24
C ARG A 111 6.27 0.75 13.70
N LEU A 112 5.10 0.53 13.13
CA LEU A 112 4.94 0.50 11.68
C LEU A 112 5.27 1.85 11.00
N GLY A 113 5.19 2.95 11.76
CA GLY A 113 5.41 4.31 11.30
C GLY A 113 4.12 5.00 10.86
N TYR A 114 4.18 6.33 10.74
CA TYR A 114 3.01 7.14 10.37
C TYR A 114 1.74 6.78 11.16
N PRO A 115 1.76 6.91 12.50
CA PRO A 115 0.74 6.33 13.39
C PRO A 115 -0.66 6.94 13.20
N ARG A 116 -0.80 8.11 12.57
CA ARG A 116 -2.11 8.69 12.18
C ARG A 116 -2.91 7.74 11.28
N ARG A 117 -2.25 6.83 10.56
CA ARG A 117 -2.95 5.83 9.74
C ARG A 117 -3.76 4.85 10.60
N ALA A 118 -3.30 4.53 11.82
CA ALA A 118 -4.07 3.70 12.75
C ALA A 118 -5.40 4.36 13.13
N ILE A 119 -5.35 5.65 13.48
CA ILE A 119 -6.56 6.43 13.81
C ILE A 119 -7.50 6.54 12.60
N ARG A 120 -6.94 6.79 11.41
CA ARG A 120 -7.75 6.88 10.18
C ARG A 120 -8.38 5.54 9.81
N LEU A 121 -7.65 4.43 9.95
CA LEU A 121 -8.17 3.10 9.70
C LEU A 121 -9.28 2.72 10.72
N HIS A 122 -9.11 3.10 12.00
CA HIS A 122 -10.15 2.96 13.01
C HIS A 122 -11.40 3.79 12.66
N ALA A 123 -11.22 5.05 12.27
CA ALA A 123 -12.33 5.90 11.85
C ALA A 123 -13.03 5.37 10.57
N ALA A 124 -12.25 4.84 9.61
CA ALA A 124 -12.81 4.17 8.43
C ALA A 124 -13.62 2.93 8.82
N ALA A 125 -13.13 2.12 9.75
CA ALA A 125 -13.86 0.96 10.25
C ALA A 125 -15.20 1.34 10.91
N ARG A 126 -15.22 2.44 11.66
CA ARG A 126 -16.45 2.98 12.23
C ARG A 126 -17.43 3.43 11.13
N ALA A 127 -16.98 4.24 10.18
CA ALA A 127 -17.82 4.69 9.06
C ALA A 127 -18.37 3.49 8.25
N ILE A 128 -17.54 2.48 7.97
CA ILE A 128 -17.97 1.25 7.29
C ILE A 128 -19.04 0.52 8.11
N THR A 129 -18.91 0.48 9.42
CA THR A 129 -19.89 -0.20 10.29
C THR A 129 -21.19 0.58 10.39
N GLU A 130 -21.11 1.89 10.60
CA GLU A 130 -22.26 2.76 10.85
C GLU A 130 -23.04 3.07 9.56
N GLU A 131 -22.36 3.31 8.44
CA GLU A 131 -22.93 3.80 7.19
C GLU A 131 -23.11 2.71 6.12
N HIS A 132 -22.32 1.62 6.21
CA HIS A 132 -22.31 0.56 5.19
C HIS A 132 -22.59 -0.83 5.75
N GLY A 133 -23.18 -0.94 6.95
CA GLY A 133 -23.56 -2.22 7.55
C GLY A 133 -22.38 -3.19 7.75
N GLY A 134 -21.19 -2.68 8.06
CA GLY A 134 -19.99 -3.46 8.30
C GLY A 134 -19.33 -4.04 7.03
N ARG A 135 -19.76 -3.67 5.84
CA ARG A 135 -19.19 -4.10 4.56
C ARG A 135 -18.47 -2.94 3.89
N VAL A 136 -17.23 -3.19 3.47
CA VAL A 136 -16.45 -2.19 2.69
C VAL A 136 -17.26 -1.85 1.43
N PRO A 137 -17.54 -0.56 1.16
CA PRO A 137 -18.28 -0.16 -0.03
C PRO A 137 -17.46 -0.43 -1.30
N ASP A 138 -18.14 -0.70 -2.40
CA ASP A 138 -17.56 -0.99 -3.71
C ASP A 138 -17.54 0.21 -4.64
N SER A 139 -18.34 1.24 -4.40
CA SER A 139 -18.34 2.43 -5.25
C SER A 139 -17.18 3.36 -4.95
N MET A 140 -16.61 3.95 -6.00
CA MET A 140 -15.50 4.90 -5.89
C MET A 140 -15.84 6.09 -4.99
N SER A 141 -17.07 6.63 -5.08
CA SER A 141 -17.53 7.76 -4.27
C SER A 141 -17.59 7.42 -2.78
N ALA A 142 -18.14 6.26 -2.43
CA ALA A 142 -18.22 5.80 -1.06
C ALA A 142 -16.84 5.46 -0.48
N LEU A 143 -15.95 4.86 -1.28
CA LEU A 143 -14.55 4.61 -0.87
C LEU A 143 -13.80 5.92 -0.58
N LEU A 144 -13.97 6.93 -1.42
CA LEU A 144 -13.34 8.25 -1.23
C LEU A 144 -13.86 9.01 0.00
N ALA A 145 -15.09 8.72 0.43
CA ALA A 145 -15.68 9.32 1.63
C ALA A 145 -15.09 8.72 2.93
N LEU A 146 -14.47 7.54 2.88
CA LEU A 146 -13.91 6.90 4.06
C LEU A 146 -12.68 7.66 4.61
N PRO A 147 -12.59 7.86 5.93
CA PRO A 147 -11.44 8.49 6.57
C PRO A 147 -10.10 7.83 6.19
N GLY A 148 -9.17 8.62 5.66
CA GLY A 148 -7.82 8.14 5.29
C GLY A 148 -7.72 7.42 3.94
N VAL A 149 -8.81 7.33 3.20
CA VAL A 149 -8.87 6.78 1.85
C VAL A 149 -8.79 7.93 0.84
N GLY A 150 -7.68 8.03 0.14
CA GLY A 150 -7.47 8.95 -0.98
C GLY A 150 -7.71 8.25 -2.32
N SER A 151 -7.57 9.01 -3.42
CA SER A 151 -7.80 8.51 -4.79
C SER A 151 -7.05 7.23 -5.13
N TYR A 152 -5.77 7.13 -4.71
CA TYR A 152 -5.00 5.90 -4.89
C TYR A 152 -5.63 4.72 -4.15
N THR A 153 -5.88 4.87 -2.84
CA THR A 153 -6.41 3.77 -2.01
C THR A 153 -7.81 3.36 -2.47
N ALA A 154 -8.66 4.32 -2.84
CA ALA A 154 -9.98 4.03 -3.41
C ALA A 154 -9.88 3.22 -4.72
N ALA A 155 -9.02 3.65 -5.66
CA ALA A 155 -8.80 2.93 -6.91
C ALA A 155 -8.22 1.52 -6.68
N ALA A 156 -7.28 1.37 -5.73
CA ALA A 156 -6.68 0.09 -5.39
C ALA A 156 -7.71 -0.87 -4.78
N VAL A 157 -8.53 -0.40 -3.82
CA VAL A 157 -9.57 -1.23 -3.22
C VAL A 157 -10.67 -1.58 -4.23
N ALA A 158 -11.17 -0.61 -5.02
CA ALA A 158 -12.13 -0.87 -6.07
C ALA A 158 -11.62 -1.89 -7.10
N SER A 159 -10.34 -1.80 -7.45
CA SER A 159 -9.71 -2.72 -8.38
C SER A 159 -9.45 -4.10 -7.75
N PHE A 160 -8.75 -4.16 -6.63
CA PHE A 160 -8.24 -5.43 -6.08
C PHE A 160 -9.29 -6.22 -5.31
N ALA A 161 -10.24 -5.54 -4.65
CA ALA A 161 -11.29 -6.19 -3.88
C ALA A 161 -12.55 -6.48 -4.70
N PHE A 162 -12.85 -5.63 -5.68
CA PHE A 162 -14.11 -5.70 -6.41
C PHE A 162 -13.95 -5.93 -7.93
N GLY A 163 -12.71 -6.16 -8.39
CA GLY A 163 -12.44 -6.47 -9.79
C GLY A 163 -12.67 -5.32 -10.77
N GLN A 164 -12.86 -4.10 -10.28
CA GLN A 164 -13.21 -2.95 -11.11
C GLN A 164 -12.00 -2.44 -11.92
N ARG A 165 -12.29 -1.82 -13.06
CA ARG A 165 -11.28 -1.30 -13.98
C ARG A 165 -10.90 0.14 -13.60
N HIS A 166 -9.91 0.27 -12.70
CA HIS A 166 -9.34 1.57 -12.29
C HIS A 166 -7.82 1.60 -12.46
N ALA A 167 -7.28 2.75 -12.83
CA ALA A 167 -5.84 2.97 -12.87
C ALA A 167 -5.27 3.07 -11.43
N VAL A 168 -4.44 2.10 -11.05
CA VAL A 168 -3.77 2.05 -9.74
C VAL A 168 -2.33 2.51 -9.91
N LEU A 169 -2.04 3.75 -9.52
CA LEU A 169 -0.77 4.43 -9.77
C LEU A 169 0.07 4.57 -8.48
N ASP A 170 0.65 3.47 -8.02
CA ASP A 170 1.67 3.52 -6.98
C ASP A 170 3.03 4.00 -7.53
N THR A 171 4.01 4.18 -6.67
CA THR A 171 5.37 4.61 -7.07
C THR A 171 6.06 3.61 -8.00
N ASN A 172 5.74 2.32 -7.91
CA ASN A 172 6.31 1.27 -8.77
C ASN A 172 5.68 1.31 -10.15
N VAL A 173 4.36 1.34 -10.24
CA VAL A 173 3.61 1.45 -11.50
C VAL A 173 4.03 2.73 -12.24
N ARG A 174 4.03 3.88 -11.56
CA ARG A 174 4.42 5.16 -12.14
C ARG A 174 5.85 5.12 -12.72
N ARG A 175 6.79 4.52 -12.01
CA ARG A 175 8.18 4.36 -12.47
C ARG A 175 8.27 3.45 -13.68
N VAL A 176 7.58 2.30 -13.67
CA VAL A 176 7.54 1.38 -14.82
C VAL A 176 6.99 2.09 -16.05
N LEU A 177 5.84 2.78 -15.93
CA LEU A 177 5.23 3.49 -17.05
C LEU A 177 6.09 4.66 -17.55
N ALA A 178 6.74 5.41 -16.66
CA ALA A 178 7.66 6.47 -17.05
C ALA A 178 8.82 5.93 -17.90
N ARG A 179 9.43 4.81 -17.49
CA ARG A 179 10.55 4.19 -18.21
C ARG A 179 10.09 3.47 -19.48
N LEU A 180 9.07 2.64 -19.37
CA LEU A 180 8.60 1.80 -20.47
C LEU A 180 8.02 2.63 -21.62
N MET A 181 7.14 3.57 -21.29
CA MET A 181 6.35 4.29 -22.27
C MET A 181 6.91 5.66 -22.66
N ARG A 182 7.54 6.37 -21.73
CA ARG A 182 7.95 7.75 -21.92
C ARG A 182 9.46 7.97 -22.01
N GLY A 183 10.28 6.94 -21.75
CA GLY A 183 11.74 7.05 -21.80
C GLY A 183 12.35 7.89 -20.66
N HIS A 184 11.57 8.19 -19.61
CA HIS A 184 12.06 8.95 -18.47
C HIS A 184 12.53 8.02 -17.33
N PRO A 185 13.67 8.30 -16.68
CA PRO A 185 14.18 7.48 -15.58
C PRO A 185 13.26 7.45 -14.37
N ARG A 186 12.46 8.50 -14.15
CA ARG A 186 11.54 8.67 -13.03
C ARG A 186 10.21 9.26 -13.46
N ALA A 187 9.19 9.00 -12.66
CA ALA A 187 7.93 9.71 -12.73
C ALA A 187 8.05 11.10 -12.08
N PRO A 188 7.19 12.08 -12.43
CA PRO A 188 7.07 13.36 -11.74
C PRO A 188 6.89 13.23 -10.23
N ALA A 189 7.17 14.28 -9.45
CA ALA A 189 7.07 14.25 -7.99
C ALA A 189 5.64 13.93 -7.51
N SER A 190 4.62 14.46 -8.20
CA SER A 190 3.20 14.17 -7.95
C SER A 190 2.55 13.54 -9.17
N PRO A 191 1.52 12.71 -9.00
CA PRO A 191 0.74 12.18 -10.11
C PRO A 191 0.15 13.32 -10.97
N THR A 192 0.24 13.14 -12.28
CA THR A 192 -0.28 14.09 -13.25
C THR A 192 -1.50 13.52 -13.97
N VAL A 193 -2.36 14.37 -14.52
CA VAL A 193 -3.51 13.95 -15.35
C VAL A 193 -3.04 13.10 -16.54
N MET A 194 -1.88 13.44 -17.11
CA MET A 194 -1.31 12.67 -18.23
C MET A 194 -0.87 11.26 -17.82
N GLU A 195 -0.35 11.08 -16.60
CA GLU A 195 -0.02 9.74 -16.11
C GLU A 195 -1.28 8.91 -15.87
N VAL A 196 -2.33 9.52 -15.32
CA VAL A 196 -3.62 8.83 -15.11
C VAL A 196 -4.21 8.39 -16.46
N ARG A 197 -4.30 9.29 -17.43
CA ARG A 197 -4.80 8.96 -18.79
C ARG A 197 -3.97 7.87 -19.47
N LEU A 198 -2.63 7.94 -19.35
CA LEU A 198 -1.76 6.91 -19.89
C LEU A 198 -2.02 5.55 -19.22
N ALA A 199 -2.14 5.52 -17.90
CA ALA A 199 -2.42 4.28 -17.19
C ALA A 199 -3.81 3.71 -17.55
N GLU A 200 -4.83 4.55 -17.66
CA GLU A 200 -6.18 4.16 -18.08
C GLU A 200 -6.19 3.58 -19.50
N SER A 201 -5.43 4.18 -20.42
CA SER A 201 -5.34 3.68 -21.82
C SER A 201 -4.63 2.34 -21.94
N LEU A 202 -3.80 1.97 -20.94
CA LEU A 202 -3.06 0.71 -20.90
C LEU A 202 -3.80 -0.39 -20.12
N LEU A 203 -4.92 -0.08 -19.46
CA LEU A 203 -5.71 -1.09 -18.77
C LEU A 203 -6.43 -2.00 -19.76
N PRO A 204 -6.32 -3.33 -19.59
CA PRO A 204 -7.11 -4.27 -20.38
C PRO A 204 -8.61 -3.99 -20.29
N ALA A 205 -9.29 -4.13 -21.42
CA ALA A 205 -10.75 -4.00 -21.48
C ALA A 205 -11.49 -5.24 -20.95
N VAL A 206 -10.81 -6.39 -20.93
CA VAL A 206 -11.40 -7.67 -20.46
C VAL A 206 -11.73 -7.58 -18.98
N PRO A 207 -12.96 -7.94 -18.58
CA PRO A 207 -13.36 -7.99 -17.19
C PRO A 207 -12.40 -8.80 -16.33
N GLY A 208 -12.03 -8.30 -15.15
CA GLY A 208 -11.12 -8.96 -14.21
C GLY A 208 -9.62 -8.93 -14.58
N LEU A 209 -9.25 -8.60 -15.83
CA LEU A 209 -7.84 -8.56 -16.22
C LEU A 209 -7.13 -7.26 -15.81
N ALA A 210 -7.85 -6.14 -15.72
CA ALA A 210 -7.27 -4.85 -15.33
C ALA A 210 -6.65 -4.85 -13.91
N PRO A 211 -7.30 -5.41 -12.87
CA PRO A 211 -6.68 -5.57 -11.55
C PRO A 211 -5.40 -6.40 -11.59
N ARG A 212 -5.44 -7.54 -12.30
CA ARG A 212 -4.28 -8.43 -12.43
C ARG A 212 -3.11 -7.77 -13.13
N TRP A 213 -3.40 -7.01 -14.19
CA TRP A 213 -2.38 -6.23 -14.90
C TRP A 213 -1.76 -5.16 -13.99
N SER A 214 -2.57 -4.43 -13.23
CA SER A 214 -2.09 -3.41 -12.29
C SER A 214 -1.16 -4.00 -11.23
N VAL A 215 -1.52 -5.15 -10.65
CA VAL A 215 -0.66 -5.88 -9.69
C VAL A 215 0.61 -6.37 -10.38
N ALA A 216 0.53 -6.88 -11.62
CA ALA A 216 1.69 -7.38 -12.37
C ALA A 216 2.71 -6.27 -12.66
N VAL A 217 2.26 -5.08 -13.08
CA VAL A 217 3.12 -3.91 -13.30
C VAL A 217 3.73 -3.42 -11.98
N MET A 218 2.94 -3.41 -10.90
CA MET A 218 3.42 -3.06 -9.55
C MET A 218 4.54 -4.01 -9.11
N GLU A 219 4.36 -5.32 -9.31
CA GLU A 219 5.35 -6.33 -8.95
C GLU A 219 6.61 -6.23 -9.81
N LEU A 220 6.47 -5.99 -11.11
CA LEU A 220 7.59 -5.73 -12.01
C LEU A 220 8.42 -4.53 -11.51
N GLY A 221 7.75 -3.48 -11.09
CA GLY A 221 8.39 -2.31 -10.50
C GLY A 221 9.11 -2.61 -9.19
N ALA A 222 8.52 -3.45 -8.34
CA ALA A 222 9.09 -3.81 -7.05
C ALA A 222 10.30 -4.75 -7.16
N LEU A 223 10.26 -5.71 -8.09
CA LEU A 223 11.25 -6.79 -8.17
C LEU A 223 12.33 -6.58 -9.26
N VAL A 224 11.98 -5.99 -10.38
CA VAL A 224 12.86 -5.86 -11.55
C VAL A 224 13.18 -4.40 -11.87
N CYS A 225 12.17 -3.60 -12.16
CA CYS A 225 12.33 -2.19 -12.53
C CYS A 225 12.47 -1.29 -11.30
N THR A 226 13.44 -1.61 -10.42
CA THR A 226 13.66 -0.91 -9.15
C THR A 226 14.16 0.53 -9.36
N ALA A 227 14.10 1.36 -8.31
CA ALA A 227 14.41 2.79 -8.41
C ALA A 227 15.88 3.03 -8.80
N ASP A 228 16.82 2.47 -8.03
CA ASP A 228 18.23 2.77 -8.16
C ASP A 228 19.00 1.75 -9.00
N ARG A 229 18.66 0.47 -8.93
CA ARG A 229 19.36 -0.63 -9.60
C ARG A 229 18.40 -1.55 -10.34
N PRO A 230 17.79 -1.11 -11.46
CA PRO A 230 16.88 -1.95 -12.23
C PRO A 230 17.63 -3.10 -12.90
N ARG A 231 17.05 -4.31 -12.82
CA ARG A 231 17.55 -5.53 -13.44
C ARG A 231 16.98 -5.68 -14.84
N CYS A 232 17.41 -4.80 -15.76
CA CYS A 232 16.89 -4.77 -17.12
C CYS A 232 17.04 -6.11 -17.89
N PRO A 233 18.12 -6.91 -17.73
CA PRO A 233 18.21 -8.23 -18.35
C PRO A 233 17.07 -9.19 -17.96
N ASP A 234 16.52 -9.06 -16.76
CA ASP A 234 15.43 -9.91 -16.25
C ASP A 234 14.03 -9.36 -16.62
N CYS A 235 13.97 -8.22 -17.34
CA CYS A 235 12.72 -7.54 -17.62
C CYS A 235 12.02 -8.15 -18.86
N PRO A 236 10.76 -8.64 -18.73
CA PRO A 236 10.04 -9.26 -19.85
C PRO A 236 9.74 -8.33 -21.02
N VAL A 237 9.89 -7.02 -20.82
CA VAL A 237 9.59 -5.98 -21.81
C VAL A 237 10.78 -5.07 -22.11
N VAL A 238 12.02 -5.54 -21.87
CA VAL A 238 13.23 -4.73 -22.03
C VAL A 238 13.39 -4.22 -23.47
N SER A 239 13.11 -5.04 -24.47
CA SER A 239 13.22 -4.67 -25.90
C SER A 239 12.25 -3.56 -26.30
N ALA A 240 11.08 -3.50 -25.68
CA ALA A 240 10.07 -2.48 -25.91
C ALA A 240 10.24 -1.23 -25.01
N CYS A 241 11.17 -1.25 -24.05
CA CYS A 241 11.32 -0.19 -23.08
C CYS A 241 11.97 1.07 -23.71
N ALA A 242 11.23 2.17 -23.76
CA ALA A 242 11.71 3.42 -24.33
C ALA A 242 12.96 3.96 -23.63
N TRP A 243 13.00 3.91 -22.29
CA TRP A 243 14.17 4.34 -21.51
C TRP A 243 15.40 3.47 -21.77
N HIS A 244 15.23 2.15 -21.86
CA HIS A 244 16.33 1.23 -22.16
C HIS A 244 16.88 1.44 -23.58
N ARG A 245 16.00 1.59 -24.56
CA ARG A 245 16.39 1.86 -25.96
C ARG A 245 17.12 3.19 -26.13
N ALA A 246 16.80 4.18 -25.31
CA ALA A 246 17.50 5.47 -25.27
C ALA A 246 18.85 5.42 -24.53
N GLY A 247 19.37 4.22 -24.19
CA GLY A 247 20.63 4.07 -23.47
C GLY A 247 20.54 4.35 -21.97
N ARG A 248 19.36 4.35 -21.40
CA ARG A 248 19.08 4.60 -19.97
C ARG A 248 19.59 5.97 -19.49
N PRO A 249 19.16 7.06 -20.11
CA PRO A 249 19.60 8.39 -19.71
C PRO A 249 19.43 8.60 -18.20
N ALA A 250 20.39 9.29 -17.60
CA ALA A 250 20.35 9.65 -16.21
C ALA A 250 19.20 10.64 -15.94
N ASP A 251 18.86 10.78 -14.68
CA ASP A 251 17.93 11.81 -14.23
C ASP A 251 18.54 13.21 -14.44
N ASP A 252 17.71 14.19 -14.73
CA ASP A 252 18.14 15.58 -14.76
C ASP A 252 18.65 15.99 -13.36
N PRO A 253 19.92 16.38 -13.23
CA PRO A 253 20.46 16.83 -11.95
C PRO A 253 19.69 18.01 -11.34
N ALA A 254 19.05 18.84 -12.17
CA ALA A 254 18.25 20.00 -11.74
C ALA A 254 16.96 19.57 -11.00
N LEU A 255 16.47 18.34 -11.21
CA LEU A 255 15.31 17.81 -10.50
C LEU A 255 15.62 17.35 -9.07
N GLY A 256 16.82 17.54 -8.58
CA GLY A 256 17.31 17.36 -7.22
C GLY A 256 16.86 16.05 -6.54
N ARG A 257 17.81 15.20 -6.14
CA ARG A 257 17.50 14.14 -5.16
C ARG A 257 17.11 14.83 -3.85
N ARG A 258 15.88 14.70 -3.39
CA ARG A 258 15.55 15.03 -2.00
C ARG A 258 16.44 14.15 -1.12
N ARG A 259 17.45 14.76 -0.52
CA ARG A 259 18.23 14.09 0.53
C ARG A 259 17.26 13.74 1.64
N GLY A 260 17.21 12.45 2.00
CA GLY A 260 16.42 12.02 3.14
C GLY A 260 16.85 12.80 4.37
N GLN A 261 15.92 13.44 5.06
CA GLN A 261 16.19 14.10 6.34
C GLN A 261 16.67 13.04 7.34
N GLY A 262 17.76 13.30 8.06
CA GLY A 262 18.19 12.45 9.16
C GLY A 262 17.04 12.16 10.12
N TYR A 263 17.10 11.05 10.81
CA TYR A 263 16.07 10.69 11.79
C TYR A 263 16.45 11.15 13.20
N GLU A 264 17.72 11.10 13.51
CA GLU A 264 18.25 11.38 14.84
C GLU A 264 18.12 12.86 15.21
N GLY A 265 17.71 13.16 16.43
CA GLY A 265 17.49 14.50 16.94
C GLY A 265 16.27 15.23 16.37
N THR A 266 15.47 14.62 15.50
CA THR A 266 14.32 15.27 14.88
C THR A 266 13.05 15.20 15.74
N ASP A 267 12.10 16.11 15.49
CA ASP A 267 10.75 16.06 16.08
C ASP A 267 10.05 14.74 15.76
N ARG A 268 10.34 14.14 14.60
CA ARG A 268 9.82 12.81 14.23
C ARG A 268 10.33 11.72 15.19
N GLN A 269 11.60 11.76 15.60
CA GLN A 269 12.14 10.83 16.59
C GLN A 269 11.56 11.10 17.99
N CYS A 270 11.51 12.36 18.41
CA CYS A 270 10.90 12.77 19.67
C CYS A 270 9.45 12.27 19.77
N ARG A 271 8.60 12.59 18.80
CA ARG A 271 7.21 12.10 18.71
C ARG A 271 7.13 10.57 18.81
N GLY A 272 8.02 9.86 18.12
CA GLY A 272 8.07 8.40 18.14
C GLY A 272 8.37 7.83 19.53
N ARG A 273 9.32 8.44 20.27
CA ARG A 273 9.66 8.03 21.65
C ARG A 273 8.54 8.36 22.64
N LEU A 274 7.96 9.56 22.56
CA LEU A 274 6.83 9.93 23.41
C LEU A 274 5.62 9.02 23.21
N LEU A 275 5.28 8.75 21.96
CA LEU A 275 4.18 7.83 21.63
C LEU A 275 4.46 6.38 22.08
N ALA A 276 5.74 5.94 22.07
CA ALA A 276 6.10 4.63 22.62
C ALA A 276 5.80 4.55 24.11
N VAL A 277 6.16 5.58 24.90
CA VAL A 277 5.85 5.64 26.34
C VAL A 277 4.34 5.56 26.58
N LEU A 278 3.53 6.26 25.77
CA LEU A 278 2.07 6.22 25.92
C LEU A 278 1.49 4.85 25.55
N ARG A 279 2.03 4.18 24.53
CA ARG A 279 1.60 2.84 24.11
C ARG A 279 1.91 1.78 25.17
N ASP A 280 3.10 1.87 25.75
CA ASP A 280 3.59 0.88 26.72
C ASP A 280 2.95 1.09 28.13
N SER A 281 2.18 2.17 28.29
CA SER A 281 1.48 2.48 29.54
C SER A 281 0.06 1.98 29.51
N GLY A 282 -0.39 1.37 30.61
CA GLY A 282 -1.77 0.92 30.80
C GLY A 282 -2.77 2.04 31.09
N GLY A 283 -2.30 3.30 31.21
CA GLY A 283 -3.15 4.45 31.55
C GLY A 283 -2.42 5.78 31.38
N PRO A 284 -2.97 6.88 31.94
CA PRO A 284 -2.38 8.21 31.84
C PRO A 284 -0.96 8.31 32.39
N VAL A 285 -0.08 8.97 31.65
CA VAL A 285 1.35 9.15 31.95
C VAL A 285 1.60 10.57 32.41
N PRO A 286 2.27 10.82 33.56
CA PRO A 286 2.65 12.15 33.98
C PRO A 286 3.74 12.74 33.07
N ALA A 287 3.77 14.07 32.93
CA ALA A 287 4.75 14.77 32.11
C ALA A 287 6.21 14.44 32.48
N ALA A 288 6.50 14.22 33.76
CA ALA A 288 7.83 13.84 34.25
C ALA A 288 8.35 12.54 33.60
N ARG A 289 7.48 11.53 33.42
CA ARG A 289 7.86 10.27 32.75
C ARG A 289 8.13 10.47 31.25
N LEU A 290 7.44 11.40 30.61
CA LEU A 290 7.70 11.79 29.22
C LEU A 290 9.01 12.59 29.11
N GLY A 291 9.36 13.38 30.13
CA GLY A 291 10.65 14.07 30.25
C GLY A 291 11.84 13.12 30.23
N ALA A 292 11.74 11.98 30.89
CA ALA A 292 12.78 10.95 30.88
C ALA A 292 12.97 10.31 29.47
N ALA A 293 11.93 10.28 28.63
CA ALA A 293 12.03 9.74 27.27
C ALA A 293 12.69 10.70 26.28
N TRP A 294 12.58 12.01 26.53
CA TRP A 294 13.17 13.07 25.69
C TRP A 294 13.54 14.29 26.53
N PRO A 295 14.84 14.57 26.74
CA PRO A 295 15.31 15.61 27.68
C PRO A 295 14.97 17.04 27.24
N ASP A 296 15.10 17.34 25.93
CA ASP A 296 14.84 18.69 25.41
C ASP A 296 13.37 19.06 25.63
N GLU A 297 13.16 20.08 26.50
CA GLU A 297 11.82 20.46 26.95
C GLU A 297 11.00 21.12 25.86
N ASP A 298 11.59 22.03 25.11
CA ASP A 298 10.89 22.76 24.03
C ASP A 298 10.51 21.79 22.90
N GLN A 299 11.42 20.91 22.51
CA GLN A 299 11.16 19.90 21.49
C GLN A 299 10.09 18.92 21.95
N ARG A 300 10.14 18.51 23.22
CA ARG A 300 9.14 17.65 23.81
C ARG A 300 7.76 18.30 23.85
N ALA A 301 7.68 19.57 24.29
CA ALA A 301 6.42 20.32 24.36
C ALA A 301 5.75 20.44 22.99
N ARG A 302 6.48 20.91 21.96
CA ARG A 302 5.91 21.01 20.61
C ARG A 302 5.58 19.64 19.99
N SER A 303 6.36 18.61 20.30
CA SER A 303 6.08 17.25 19.84
C SER A 303 4.83 16.66 20.51
N LEU A 304 4.59 16.91 21.79
CA LEU A 304 3.37 16.53 22.50
C LEU A 304 2.15 17.29 21.96
N ALA A 305 2.26 18.59 21.80
CA ALA A 305 1.21 19.40 21.18
C ALA A 305 0.82 18.87 19.79
N SER A 306 1.83 18.49 18.99
CA SER A 306 1.62 17.90 17.68
C SER A 306 0.98 16.50 17.75
N LEU A 307 1.30 15.66 18.75
CA LEU A 307 0.65 14.37 18.96
C LEU A 307 -0.82 14.54 19.34
N VAL A 308 -1.14 15.53 20.17
CA VAL A 308 -2.52 15.87 20.56
C VAL A 308 -3.31 16.40 19.37
N ALA A 309 -2.74 17.33 18.60
CA ALA A 309 -3.37 17.86 17.39
C ALA A 309 -3.63 16.77 16.33
N ASP A 310 -2.77 15.75 16.27
CA ASP A 310 -2.94 14.59 15.39
C ASP A 310 -3.94 13.55 15.90
N GLY A 311 -4.52 13.72 17.09
CA GLY A 311 -5.41 12.75 17.71
C GLY A 311 -4.72 11.46 18.18
N LEU A 312 -3.39 11.50 18.36
CA LEU A 312 -2.58 10.37 18.81
C LEU A 312 -2.34 10.35 20.31
N ALA A 313 -2.64 11.45 20.99
CA ALA A 313 -2.61 11.60 22.42
C ALA A 313 -3.70 12.55 22.90
N GLU A 314 -4.10 12.42 24.15
CA GLU A 314 -4.97 13.34 24.87
C GLU A 314 -4.19 14.00 26.01
N SER A 315 -4.37 15.32 26.18
CA SER A 315 -3.90 16.04 27.36
C SER A 315 -4.99 15.96 28.45
N LEU A 316 -4.61 15.56 29.65
CA LEU A 316 -5.51 15.38 30.78
C LEU A 316 -5.14 16.32 31.93
N PRO A 317 -6.08 16.61 32.86
CA PRO A 317 -5.80 17.41 34.04
C PRO A 317 -4.58 16.92 34.83
N GLY A 318 -3.84 17.85 35.44
CA GLY A 318 -2.63 17.56 36.21
C GLY A 318 -1.41 17.22 35.36
N GLY A 319 -1.33 17.71 34.12
CA GLY A 319 -0.17 17.54 33.24
C GLY A 319 0.05 16.07 32.82
N ARG A 320 -1.00 15.30 32.68
CA ARG A 320 -0.96 13.91 32.27
C ARG A 320 -1.35 13.79 30.78
N TYR A 321 -0.85 12.73 30.15
CA TYR A 321 -1.15 12.41 28.75
C TYR A 321 -1.54 10.94 28.63
N ALA A 322 -2.45 10.64 27.71
CA ALA A 322 -2.89 9.28 27.43
C ALA A 322 -3.02 9.07 25.91
N LEU A 323 -3.15 7.81 25.49
CA LEU A 323 -3.65 7.50 24.15
C LEU A 323 -5.14 7.93 24.02
N PRO A 324 -5.64 8.18 22.81
CA PRO A 324 -7.02 8.61 22.60
C PRO A 324 -8.03 7.56 23.05
N ARG A 325 -9.18 8.00 23.57
CA ARG A 325 -10.26 7.14 24.07
C ARG A 325 -11.24 6.72 22.98
#